data_9ce6e1fbb73013045519a4cab42881b5
#
_entry.id   9ce6e1fbb73013045519a4cab42881b5
#
_cell.length_a   1.000
_cell.length_b   1.000
_cell.length_c   1.000
_cell.angle_alpha   90.00
_cell.angle_beta   90.00
_cell.angle_gamma   90.00
#
_symmetry.space_group_name_H-M   'P 1'
#
loop_
_entity.id
_entity.type
_entity.pdbx_description
1 polymer ?
#
loop_
_entity_poly.entity_id
_entity_poly.type
_entity_poly.pdbx_seq_one_letter_code
_entity_poly.pdbx_strand_id
1 'polypeptide(L)'
;MTQEQITKLEQSIQNMKDKKSRIYLLVQDTKGNAKASVAYIYELGMALLKNGYNPIILHETPDYTGVNEWLGEEYMTLPHKTIEGQNLEIAPEDLIVIPELYGFVMSQISKLPCGKIVLSQAHDHILETLQPGQTWSQLGFYKCITTSESQKEYIENLMRGISIDVLKPFISDKFKPNTLPAKPIVAIHAREQRE
;
A
#
# COMPACT_ATOMS: atom_id res chain seq x y z
N MET A 1 18.71 6.86 16.57
CA MET A 1 18.97 7.79 15.44
C MET A 1 19.75 8.98 15.97
N THR A 2 20.82 9.37 15.29
CA THR A 2 21.56 10.59 15.63
C THR A 2 20.86 11.82 15.09
N GLN A 3 21.16 13.01 15.65
CA GLN A 3 20.59 14.28 15.18
C GLN A 3 20.90 14.52 13.68
N GLU A 4 22.07 14.13 13.23
CA GLU A 4 22.47 14.22 11.82
C GLU A 4 21.62 13.32 10.90
N GLN A 5 21.26 12.13 11.37
CA GLN A 5 20.38 11.22 10.63
C GLN A 5 18.95 11.77 10.54
N ILE A 6 18.47 12.43 11.60
CA ILE A 6 17.16 13.08 11.62
C ILE A 6 17.13 14.23 10.61
N THR A 7 18.13 15.11 10.65
CA THR A 7 18.22 16.25 9.72
C THR A 7 18.31 15.81 8.25
N LYS A 8 19.09 14.76 7.96
CA LYS A 8 19.16 14.19 6.60
C LYS A 8 17.82 13.62 6.14
N LEU A 9 17.10 12.97 7.06
CA LEU A 9 15.76 12.43 6.76
C LEU A 9 14.75 13.55 6.51
N GLU A 10 14.72 14.58 7.36
CA GLU A 10 13.85 15.75 7.18
C GLU A 10 14.12 16.47 5.86
N GLN A 11 15.39 16.63 5.50
CA GLN A 11 15.79 17.25 4.24
C GLN A 11 15.42 16.39 3.02
N SER A 12 15.52 15.09 3.14
CA SER A 12 15.06 14.15 2.10
C SER A 12 13.54 14.22 1.92
N ILE A 13 12.79 14.26 3.01
CA ILE A 13 11.32 14.42 2.99
C ILE A 13 10.93 15.75 2.35
N GLN A 14 11.61 16.84 2.71
CA GLN A 14 11.33 18.15 2.13
C GLN A 14 11.64 18.17 0.63
N ASN A 15 12.77 17.59 0.21
CA ASN A 15 13.13 17.48 -1.20
C ASN A 15 12.10 16.67 -2.01
N MET A 16 11.52 15.61 -1.42
CA MET A 16 10.44 14.85 -2.07
C MET A 16 9.19 15.69 -2.29
N LYS A 17 8.82 16.53 -1.31
CA LYS A 17 7.69 17.46 -1.43
C LYS A 17 7.94 18.54 -2.48
N ASP A 18 9.12 19.15 -2.44
CA ASP A 18 9.49 20.27 -3.33
C ASP A 18 9.65 19.83 -4.81
N LYS A 19 10.17 18.61 -5.03
CA LYS A 19 10.35 18.03 -6.37
C LYS A 19 9.08 17.47 -6.98
N LYS A 20 7.95 17.48 -6.25
CA LYS A 20 6.70 16.87 -6.68
C LYS A 20 6.86 15.39 -7.10
N SER A 21 7.76 14.65 -6.45
CA SER A 21 7.91 13.21 -6.66
C SER A 21 6.56 12.52 -6.50
N ARG A 22 6.24 11.63 -7.43
CA ARG A 22 4.95 10.92 -7.43
C ARG A 22 5.07 9.66 -6.61
N ILE A 23 4.00 9.34 -5.87
CA ILE A 23 3.88 8.08 -5.12
C ILE A 23 2.76 7.27 -5.77
N TYR A 24 3.13 6.29 -6.56
CA TYR A 24 2.18 5.39 -7.20
C TYR A 24 1.76 4.30 -6.21
N LEU A 25 0.48 4.18 -5.98
CA LEU A 25 -0.13 3.17 -5.10
C LEU A 25 -0.91 2.18 -5.97
N LEU A 26 -0.34 1.01 -6.22
CA LEU A 26 -1.02 -0.02 -7.01
C LEU A 26 -2.19 -0.60 -6.23
N VAL A 27 -3.34 -0.68 -6.88
CA VAL A 27 -4.58 -1.15 -6.25
C VAL A 27 -5.26 -2.20 -7.12
N GLN A 28 -5.82 -3.22 -6.45
CA GLN A 28 -6.63 -4.22 -7.12
C GLN A 28 -8.00 -3.65 -7.52
N ASP A 29 -8.45 -3.95 -8.73
CA ASP A 29 -9.85 -3.73 -9.09
C ASP A 29 -10.76 -4.69 -8.32
N THR A 30 -11.70 -4.14 -7.58
CA THR A 30 -12.64 -4.90 -6.76
C THR A 30 -13.95 -5.25 -7.48
N LYS A 31 -14.13 -4.73 -8.69
CA LYS A 31 -15.38 -4.87 -9.46
C LYS A 31 -16.62 -4.49 -8.64
N GLY A 32 -16.51 -3.38 -7.89
CA GLY A 32 -17.56 -2.87 -7.03
C GLY A 32 -17.71 -3.54 -5.66
N ASN A 33 -16.93 -4.58 -5.35
CA ASN A 33 -17.02 -5.24 -4.05
C ASN A 33 -16.10 -4.56 -3.01
N ALA A 34 -16.63 -4.36 -1.81
CA ALA A 34 -15.85 -3.79 -0.72
C ALA A 34 -14.71 -4.72 -0.27
N LYS A 35 -13.47 -4.20 -0.23
CA LYS A 35 -12.28 -4.91 0.24
C LYS A 35 -11.47 -4.03 1.18
N ALA A 36 -11.21 -4.53 2.39
CA ALA A 36 -10.45 -3.79 3.40
C ALA A 36 -9.01 -3.46 2.93
N SER A 37 -8.38 -4.37 2.18
CA SER A 37 -7.04 -4.14 1.62
C SER A 37 -7.01 -2.99 0.62
N VAL A 38 -8.05 -2.83 -0.18
CA VAL A 38 -8.19 -1.71 -1.13
C VAL A 38 -8.52 -0.43 -0.39
N ALA A 39 -9.45 -0.46 0.58
CA ALA A 39 -9.76 0.70 1.42
C ALA A 39 -8.50 1.27 2.08
N TYR A 40 -7.64 0.41 2.63
CA TYR A 40 -6.39 0.81 3.27
C TYR A 40 -5.46 1.58 2.31
N ILE A 41 -5.35 1.17 1.05
CA ILE A 41 -4.53 1.86 0.05
C ILE A 41 -5.09 3.25 -0.28
N TYR A 42 -6.41 3.37 -0.44
CA TYR A 42 -7.04 4.66 -0.67
C TYR A 42 -6.91 5.60 0.52
N GLU A 43 -7.08 5.09 1.73
CA GLU A 43 -6.86 5.86 2.97
C GLU A 43 -5.39 6.31 3.09
N LEU A 44 -4.43 5.45 2.76
CA LEU A 44 -3.02 5.82 2.68
C LEU A 44 -2.80 6.94 1.66
N GLY A 45 -3.41 6.86 0.48
CA GLY A 45 -3.38 7.90 -0.53
C GLY A 45 -3.92 9.23 -0.01
N MET A 46 -5.09 9.22 0.65
CA MET A 46 -5.67 10.41 1.26
C MET A 46 -4.79 11.01 2.36
N ALA A 47 -4.18 10.17 3.19
CA ALA A 47 -3.25 10.61 4.22
C ALA A 47 -2.00 11.27 3.61
N LEU A 48 -1.43 10.69 2.56
CA LEU A 48 -0.32 11.26 1.81
C LEU A 48 -0.69 12.61 1.19
N LEU A 49 -1.85 12.69 0.53
CA LEU A 49 -2.33 13.94 -0.08
C LEU A 49 -2.51 15.06 0.96
N LYS A 50 -3.15 14.76 2.10
CA LYS A 50 -3.33 15.69 3.21
C LYS A 50 -2.00 16.21 3.79
N ASN A 51 -0.94 15.41 3.70
CA ASN A 51 0.40 15.79 4.16
C ASN A 51 1.29 16.41 3.06
N GLY A 52 0.69 16.80 1.92
CA GLY A 52 1.38 17.55 0.85
C GLY A 52 2.24 16.69 -0.09
N TYR A 53 2.10 15.37 -0.04
CA TYR A 53 2.68 14.47 -1.03
C TYR A 53 1.82 14.39 -2.29
N ASN A 54 2.34 13.76 -3.34
CA ASN A 54 1.66 13.59 -4.62
C ASN A 54 1.32 12.12 -4.91
N PRO A 55 0.32 11.54 -4.21
CA PRO A 55 -0.12 10.18 -4.44
C PRO A 55 -0.90 10.04 -5.75
N ILE A 56 -0.73 8.91 -6.41
CA ILE A 56 -1.48 8.53 -7.61
C ILE A 56 -1.94 7.09 -7.42
N ILE A 57 -3.23 6.85 -7.48
CA ILE A 57 -3.79 5.50 -7.51
C ILE A 57 -3.50 4.89 -8.88
N LEU A 58 -2.84 3.74 -8.89
CA LEU A 58 -2.45 3.04 -10.11
C LEU A 58 -3.32 1.79 -10.27
N HIS A 59 -3.96 1.67 -11.42
CA HIS A 59 -4.76 0.51 -11.81
C HIS A 59 -4.06 -0.29 -12.89
N GLU A 60 -4.36 -1.57 -13.01
CA GLU A 60 -3.80 -2.41 -14.09
C GLU A 60 -4.43 -2.03 -15.42
N THR A 61 -5.76 -1.92 -15.49
CA THR A 61 -6.55 -1.72 -16.70
C THR A 61 -7.33 -0.40 -16.69
N PRO A 62 -7.68 0.17 -17.85
CA PRO A 62 -8.43 1.42 -17.94
C PRO A 62 -9.91 1.31 -17.54
N ASP A 63 -10.47 0.10 -17.51
CA ASP A 63 -11.86 -0.20 -17.18
C ASP A 63 -12.06 -0.57 -15.70
N TYR A 64 -11.17 -0.09 -14.82
CA TYR A 64 -11.29 -0.32 -13.39
C TYR A 64 -12.60 0.24 -12.81
N THR A 65 -13.13 -0.45 -11.81
CA THR A 65 -14.29 0.00 -11.05
C THR A 65 -13.87 0.92 -9.91
N GLY A 66 -14.49 2.10 -9.80
CA GLY A 66 -14.24 3.04 -8.71
C GLY A 66 -14.66 2.48 -7.34
N VAL A 67 -14.28 3.20 -6.30
CA VAL A 67 -14.59 2.84 -4.90
C VAL A 67 -15.68 3.72 -4.28
N ASN A 68 -16.21 4.68 -5.04
CA ASN A 68 -17.19 5.66 -4.59
C ASN A 68 -18.46 5.03 -3.99
N GLU A 69 -18.96 3.94 -4.55
CA GLU A 69 -20.19 3.30 -4.09
C GLU A 69 -20.10 2.69 -2.69
N TRP A 70 -18.91 2.24 -2.29
CA TRP A 70 -18.75 1.55 -1.01
C TRP A 70 -17.75 2.20 -0.04
N LEU A 71 -16.80 2.99 -0.53
CA LEU A 71 -15.82 3.68 0.32
C LEU A 71 -16.20 5.14 0.53
N GLY A 72 -16.51 5.86 -0.54
CA GLY A 72 -17.00 7.25 -0.55
C GLY A 72 -16.47 8.06 -1.73
N GLU A 73 -17.23 9.08 -2.12
CA GLU A 73 -16.90 9.99 -3.24
C GLU A 73 -15.60 10.76 -3.02
N GLU A 74 -15.24 11.06 -1.77
CA GLU A 74 -14.05 11.82 -1.41
C GLU A 74 -12.76 11.15 -1.90
N TYR A 75 -12.73 9.82 -2.01
CA TYR A 75 -11.56 9.07 -2.47
C TYR A 75 -11.32 9.20 -3.98
N MET A 76 -12.34 9.57 -4.73
CA MET A 76 -12.24 9.83 -6.18
C MET A 76 -11.52 11.16 -6.49
N THR A 77 -11.22 11.97 -5.48
CA THR A 77 -10.39 13.18 -5.61
C THR A 77 -8.91 12.87 -5.78
N LEU A 78 -8.46 11.66 -5.46
CA LEU A 78 -7.11 11.21 -5.73
C LEU A 78 -6.88 11.10 -7.25
N PRO A 79 -5.71 11.47 -7.77
CA PRO A 79 -5.37 11.22 -9.16
C PRO A 79 -5.30 9.72 -9.45
N HIS A 80 -5.86 9.31 -10.59
CA HIS A 80 -5.85 7.92 -11.06
C HIS A 80 -5.06 7.78 -12.35
N LYS A 81 -4.32 6.67 -12.49
CA LYS A 81 -3.65 6.27 -13.73
C LYS A 81 -3.80 4.76 -13.95
N THR A 82 -3.56 4.32 -15.18
CA THR A 82 -3.58 2.91 -15.55
C THR A 82 -2.22 2.47 -16.10
N ILE A 83 -1.87 1.21 -15.92
CA ILE A 83 -0.67 0.61 -16.50
C ILE A 83 -0.91 0.35 -17.97
N GLU A 84 -2.04 -0.28 -18.31
CA GLU A 84 -2.41 -0.53 -19.69
C GLU A 84 -2.90 0.76 -20.37
N GLY A 85 -2.52 0.92 -21.65
CA GLY A 85 -2.99 2.01 -22.51
C GLY A 85 -2.39 3.37 -22.22
N GLN A 86 -1.49 3.51 -21.26
CA GLN A 86 -0.80 4.75 -20.93
C GLN A 86 0.72 4.56 -20.88
N ASN A 87 1.47 5.51 -21.46
CA ASN A 87 2.90 5.62 -21.20
C ASN A 87 3.09 6.22 -19.81
N LEU A 88 3.37 5.37 -18.83
CA LEU A 88 3.75 5.81 -17.49
C LEU A 88 5.22 6.21 -17.49
N GLU A 89 5.48 7.50 -17.54
CA GLU A 89 6.83 8.03 -17.32
C GLU A 89 7.11 8.02 -15.82
N ILE A 90 7.91 7.04 -15.39
CA ILE A 90 8.33 6.89 -14.00
C ILE A 90 9.75 7.43 -13.86
N ALA A 91 9.91 8.48 -13.08
CA ALA A 91 11.20 9.12 -12.82
C ALA A 91 11.97 8.42 -11.68
N PRO A 92 13.30 8.56 -11.62
CA PRO A 92 14.11 7.97 -10.53
C PRO A 92 13.71 8.44 -9.12
N GLU A 93 13.18 9.64 -9.00
CA GLU A 93 12.70 10.23 -7.74
C GLU A 93 11.29 9.77 -7.35
N ASP A 94 10.56 9.09 -8.22
CA ASP A 94 9.23 8.55 -7.93
C ASP A 94 9.32 7.34 -6.99
N LEU A 95 8.21 7.01 -6.37
CA LEU A 95 8.05 5.86 -5.50
C LEU A 95 6.89 4.99 -5.99
N ILE A 96 7.07 3.68 -6.00
CA ILE A 96 6.00 2.73 -6.28
C ILE A 96 5.76 1.88 -5.05
N VAL A 97 4.51 1.83 -4.59
CA VAL A 97 4.04 0.96 -3.51
C VAL A 97 3.16 -0.12 -4.12
N ILE A 98 3.55 -1.37 -3.93
CA ILE A 98 2.87 -2.54 -4.53
C ILE A 98 2.45 -3.50 -3.44
N PRO A 99 1.17 -3.93 -3.41
CA PRO A 99 0.73 -5.01 -2.53
C PRO A 99 1.45 -6.33 -2.83
N GLU A 100 1.68 -7.14 -1.80
CA GLU A 100 2.39 -8.43 -1.87
C GLU A 100 1.82 -9.42 -2.89
N LEU A 101 0.53 -9.29 -3.21
CA LEU A 101 -0.16 -10.18 -4.15
C LEU A 101 0.25 -9.97 -5.63
N TYR A 102 1.05 -8.96 -5.93
CA TYR A 102 1.43 -8.59 -7.30
C TYR A 102 2.85 -9.03 -7.70
N GLY A 103 3.28 -10.25 -7.35
CA GLY A 103 4.62 -10.76 -7.66
C GLY A 103 5.00 -10.69 -9.14
N PHE A 104 4.05 -10.91 -10.06
CA PHE A 104 4.30 -10.76 -11.50
C PHE A 104 4.62 -9.32 -11.87
N VAL A 105 3.83 -8.34 -11.41
CA VAL A 105 4.09 -6.91 -11.64
C VAL A 105 5.43 -6.50 -11.01
N MET A 106 5.73 -6.99 -9.79
CA MET A 106 7.02 -6.74 -9.12
C MET A 106 8.21 -7.16 -9.98
N SER A 107 8.10 -8.32 -10.64
CA SER A 107 9.14 -8.82 -11.55
C SER A 107 9.31 -7.92 -12.77
N GLN A 108 8.23 -7.45 -13.36
CA GLN A 108 8.26 -6.56 -14.54
C GLN A 108 8.91 -5.22 -14.23
N ILE A 109 8.60 -4.63 -13.06
CA ILE A 109 9.13 -3.30 -12.67
C ILE A 109 10.49 -3.37 -11.97
N SER A 110 11.06 -4.55 -11.79
CA SER A 110 12.32 -4.74 -11.04
C SER A 110 13.45 -3.83 -11.53
N LYS A 111 13.52 -3.57 -12.83
CA LYS A 111 14.55 -2.74 -13.48
C LYS A 111 14.24 -1.24 -13.52
N LEU A 112 13.07 -0.80 -13.07
CA LEU A 112 12.76 0.63 -13.04
C LEU A 112 13.67 1.34 -12.03
N PRO A 113 14.13 2.56 -12.33
CA PRO A 113 15.11 3.27 -11.50
C PRO A 113 14.52 3.89 -10.23
N CYS A 114 13.19 3.87 -10.08
CA CYS A 114 12.47 4.49 -8.97
C CYS A 114 12.58 3.68 -7.66
N GLY A 115 12.22 4.31 -6.55
CA GLY A 115 12.05 3.62 -5.27
C GLY A 115 10.88 2.64 -5.30
N LYS A 116 11.05 1.46 -4.68
CA LYS A 116 10.03 0.40 -4.65
C LYS A 116 9.79 -0.09 -3.24
N ILE A 117 8.53 -0.08 -2.83
CA ILE A 117 8.08 -0.54 -1.50
C ILE A 117 7.02 -1.62 -1.68
N VAL A 118 7.14 -2.70 -0.93
CA VAL A 118 6.07 -3.70 -0.79
C VAL A 118 5.12 -3.26 0.31
N LEU A 119 3.81 -3.33 0.06
CA LEU A 119 2.78 -3.20 1.07
C LEU A 119 2.22 -4.59 1.37
N SER A 120 2.61 -5.17 2.49
CA SER A 120 2.18 -6.50 2.89
C SER A 120 1.03 -6.41 3.90
N GLN A 121 -0.13 -6.94 3.50
CA GLN A 121 -1.37 -6.86 4.28
C GLN A 121 -1.86 -8.24 4.76
N ALA A 122 -1.36 -9.32 4.18
CA ALA A 122 -1.72 -10.69 4.53
C ALA A 122 -0.48 -11.61 4.56
N HIS A 123 -0.52 -12.66 5.41
CA HIS A 123 0.61 -13.59 5.55
C HIS A 123 0.68 -14.61 4.39
N ASP A 124 -0.48 -15.06 3.93
CA ASP A 124 -0.66 -16.14 2.97
C ASP A 124 -0.17 -15.79 1.56
N HIS A 125 -0.35 -14.57 1.12
CA HIS A 125 0.03 -14.16 -0.25
C HIS A 125 1.54 -13.97 -0.46
N ILE A 126 2.34 -13.89 0.59
CA ILE A 126 3.79 -13.60 0.49
C ILE A 126 4.53 -14.67 -0.31
N LEU A 127 4.20 -15.95 -0.08
CA LEU A 127 4.86 -17.07 -0.72
C LEU A 127 4.22 -17.50 -2.05
N GLU A 128 2.96 -17.13 -2.27
CA GLU A 128 2.21 -17.54 -3.47
C GLU A 128 2.64 -16.78 -4.73
N THR A 129 3.14 -15.56 -4.56
CA THR A 129 3.38 -14.63 -5.68
C THR A 129 4.84 -14.52 -6.11
N LEU A 130 5.77 -15.04 -5.31
CA LEU A 130 7.20 -15.08 -5.62
C LEU A 130 7.61 -16.46 -6.16
N GLN A 131 8.62 -16.48 -7.05
CA GLN A 131 9.23 -17.73 -7.47
C GLN A 131 9.96 -18.38 -6.28
N PRO A 132 10.08 -19.72 -6.24
CA PRO A 132 10.83 -20.41 -5.20
C PRO A 132 12.24 -19.84 -5.02
N GLY A 133 12.57 -19.41 -3.80
CA GLY A 133 13.86 -18.80 -3.47
C GLY A 133 14.02 -17.33 -3.87
N GLN A 134 13.03 -16.71 -4.51
CA GLN A 134 13.03 -15.30 -4.84
C GLN A 134 12.62 -14.46 -3.64
N THR A 135 13.26 -13.30 -3.49
CA THR A 135 12.94 -12.32 -2.44
C THR A 135 12.62 -10.95 -3.04
N TRP A 136 11.89 -10.13 -2.32
CA TRP A 136 11.59 -8.76 -2.75
C TRP A 136 12.84 -7.89 -2.95
N SER A 137 13.89 -8.10 -2.11
CA SER A 137 15.15 -7.38 -2.26
C SER A 137 15.86 -7.71 -3.58
N GLN A 138 15.78 -8.98 -4.06
CA GLN A 138 16.31 -9.37 -5.37
C GLN A 138 15.55 -8.72 -6.54
N LEU A 139 14.28 -8.34 -6.33
CA LEU A 139 13.48 -7.58 -7.29
C LEU A 139 13.67 -6.05 -7.17
N GLY A 140 14.63 -5.62 -6.35
CA GLY A 140 14.97 -4.20 -6.18
C GLY A 140 14.04 -3.43 -5.23
N PHE A 141 13.22 -4.13 -4.42
CA PHE A 141 12.46 -3.52 -3.34
C PHE A 141 13.37 -3.35 -2.13
N TYR A 142 13.43 -2.15 -1.59
CA TYR A 142 14.31 -1.83 -0.45
C TYR A 142 13.58 -1.78 0.88
N LYS A 143 12.25 -1.71 0.86
CA LYS A 143 11.40 -1.59 2.04
C LYS A 143 10.11 -2.40 1.88
N CYS A 144 9.65 -2.95 3.01
CA CYS A 144 8.30 -3.49 3.17
C CYS A 144 7.58 -2.70 4.26
N ILE A 145 6.31 -2.38 4.02
CA ILE A 145 5.39 -1.85 5.02
C ILE A 145 4.38 -2.94 5.33
N THR A 146 4.20 -3.25 6.60
CA THR A 146 3.23 -4.25 7.07
C THR A 146 2.20 -3.64 8.01
N THR A 147 1.13 -4.36 8.29
CA THR A 147 0.01 -3.87 9.10
C THR A 147 0.09 -4.27 10.58
N SER A 148 1.01 -5.17 10.95
CA SER A 148 1.16 -5.65 12.33
C SER A 148 2.58 -6.11 12.66
N GLU A 149 2.93 -6.10 13.95
CA GLU A 149 4.22 -6.59 14.44
C GLU A 149 4.40 -8.10 14.17
N SER A 150 3.33 -8.89 14.31
CA SER A 150 3.40 -10.33 14.02
C SER A 150 3.70 -10.62 12.55
N GLN A 151 3.17 -9.81 11.64
CA GLN A 151 3.47 -9.93 10.22
C GLN A 151 4.91 -9.48 9.92
N LYS A 152 5.39 -8.43 10.59
CA LYS A 152 6.79 -8.01 10.50
C LYS A 152 7.72 -9.14 10.89
N GLU A 153 7.52 -9.72 12.07
CA GLU A 153 8.32 -10.84 12.56
C GLU A 153 8.30 -12.04 11.60
N TYR A 154 7.13 -12.35 11.04
CA TYR A 154 6.99 -13.41 10.04
C TYR A 154 7.84 -13.14 8.80
N ILE A 155 7.77 -11.92 8.25
CA ILE A 155 8.53 -11.54 7.05
C ILE A 155 10.03 -11.48 7.33
N GLU A 156 10.47 -10.96 8.47
CA GLU A 156 11.88 -10.93 8.89
C GLU A 156 12.49 -12.34 8.93
N ASN A 157 11.72 -13.33 9.35
CA ASN A 157 12.15 -14.73 9.35
C ASN A 157 12.20 -15.36 7.94
N LEU A 158 11.34 -14.92 7.03
CA LEU A 158 11.28 -15.45 5.66
C LEU A 158 12.25 -14.76 4.70
N MET A 159 12.40 -13.45 4.81
CA MET A 159 13.09 -12.64 3.81
C MET A 159 14.19 -11.80 4.44
N ARG A 160 15.42 -12.03 4.00
CA ARG A 160 16.56 -11.21 4.39
C ARG A 160 16.78 -10.05 3.41
N GLY A 161 17.42 -8.98 3.90
CA GLY A 161 17.89 -7.89 3.05
C GLY A 161 16.81 -6.84 2.68
N ILE A 162 15.68 -6.84 3.37
CA ILE A 162 14.65 -5.80 3.24
C ILE A 162 14.36 -5.15 4.60
N SER A 163 14.23 -3.83 4.63
CA SER A 163 13.80 -3.09 5.83
C SER A 163 12.28 -3.20 5.98
N ILE A 164 11.78 -3.47 7.19
CA ILE A 164 10.36 -3.66 7.44
C ILE A 164 9.87 -2.68 8.49
N ASP A 165 8.87 -1.87 8.12
CA ASP A 165 8.17 -0.97 9.03
C ASP A 165 6.72 -1.42 9.23
N VAL A 166 6.16 -1.12 10.40
CA VAL A 166 4.76 -1.39 10.71
C VAL A 166 3.96 -0.10 10.62
N LEU A 167 2.96 -0.10 9.73
CA LEU A 167 1.96 0.95 9.64
C LEU A 167 0.59 0.33 9.95
N LYS A 168 0.16 0.48 11.20
CA LYS A 168 -1.12 -0.09 11.65
C LYS A 168 -2.28 0.53 10.89
N PRO A 169 -3.30 -0.25 10.52
CA PRO A 169 -4.53 0.29 9.95
C PRO A 169 -5.15 1.30 10.90
N PHE A 170 -5.62 2.40 10.36
CA PHE A 170 -6.35 3.39 11.12
C PHE A 170 -7.85 3.15 10.98
N ILE A 171 -8.58 3.54 12.00
CA ILE A 171 -10.04 3.46 12.02
C ILE A 171 -10.57 4.81 11.53
N SER A 172 -11.43 4.79 10.52
CA SER A 172 -12.06 6.00 10.01
C SER A 172 -12.83 6.74 11.12
N ASP A 173 -12.77 8.07 11.13
CA ASP A 173 -13.52 8.95 12.03
C ASP A 173 -15.05 8.78 11.92
N LYS A 174 -15.53 8.06 10.90
CA LYS A 174 -16.93 7.62 10.78
C LYS A 174 -17.34 6.66 11.89
N PHE A 175 -16.38 5.88 12.45
CA PHE A 175 -16.62 4.99 13.59
C PHE A 175 -16.41 5.74 14.89
N LYS A 176 -17.52 6.08 15.56
CA LYS A 176 -17.49 6.74 16.88
C LYS A 176 -17.83 5.75 17.98
N PRO A 177 -17.25 5.92 19.18
CA PRO A 177 -17.64 5.12 20.33
C PRO A 177 -19.15 5.21 20.56
N ASN A 178 -19.79 4.06 20.74
CA ASN A 178 -21.21 4.01 21.08
C ASN A 178 -21.38 4.42 22.57
N THR A 179 -22.20 5.43 22.83
CA THR A 179 -22.54 5.89 24.18
C THR A 179 -23.72 5.13 24.79
N LEU A 180 -24.35 4.24 24.05
CA LEU A 180 -25.44 3.41 24.53
C LEU A 180 -24.92 2.36 25.50
N PRO A 181 -25.72 1.98 26.55
CA PRO A 181 -25.33 0.90 27.46
C PRO A 181 -25.08 -0.39 26.69
N ALA A 182 -23.98 -1.06 27.06
CA ALA A 182 -23.58 -2.32 26.45
C ALA A 182 -24.72 -3.36 26.61
N LYS A 183 -25.17 -3.92 25.50
CA LYS A 183 -26.07 -5.07 25.50
C LYS A 183 -25.21 -6.33 25.48
N PRO A 184 -25.63 -7.46 26.10
CA PRO A 184 -24.92 -8.73 26.01
C PRO A 184 -25.08 -9.35 24.62
N ILE A 185 -24.46 -8.74 23.61
CA ILE A 185 -24.50 -9.19 22.22
C ILE A 185 -23.10 -9.67 21.85
N VAL A 186 -23.01 -10.89 21.34
CA VAL A 186 -21.80 -11.43 20.74
C VAL A 186 -21.94 -11.30 19.22
N ALA A 187 -21.06 -10.51 18.61
CA ALA A 187 -20.96 -10.43 17.16
C ALA A 187 -19.90 -11.42 16.69
N ILE A 188 -20.27 -12.32 15.78
CA ILE A 188 -19.35 -13.28 15.16
C ILE A 188 -19.20 -12.88 13.69
N HIS A 189 -17.98 -12.54 13.30
CA HIS A 189 -17.62 -12.37 11.89
C HIS A 189 -17.10 -13.70 11.35
N ALA A 190 -17.91 -14.39 10.55
CA ALA A 190 -17.48 -15.58 9.84
C ALA A 190 -17.02 -15.19 8.42
N ARG A 191 -15.77 -15.51 8.09
CA ARG A 191 -15.26 -15.40 6.72
C ARG A 191 -15.62 -16.71 6.01
N GLU A 192 -16.31 -16.64 4.88
CA GLU A 192 -16.49 -17.82 4.04
C GLU A 192 -15.10 -18.36 3.66
N GLN A 193 -14.79 -19.56 4.10
CA GLN A 193 -13.69 -20.32 3.54
C GLN A 193 -14.15 -20.74 2.14
N ARG A 194 -13.49 -20.22 1.11
CA ARG A 194 -13.62 -20.81 -0.22
C ARG A 194 -12.91 -22.16 -0.16
N GLU A 195 -13.71 -23.22 -0.27
CA GLU A 195 -13.21 -24.57 -0.54
C GLU A 195 -12.51 -24.63 -1.90
#